data_5a43ccc70b4d04bb7c02ee092ba03289
#
_entry.id   5a43ccc70b4d04bb7c02ee092ba03289
#
_cell.length_a   1.000
_cell.length_b   1.000
_cell.length_c   1.000
_cell.angle_alpha   90.00
_cell.angle_beta   90.00
_cell.angle_gamma   90.00
#
_symmetry.space_group_name_H-M   'P 1'
#
loop_
_entity.id
_entity.type
_entity.pdbx_description
1 polymer ?
#
loop_
_entity_poly.entity_id
_entity_poly.type
_entity_poly.pdbx_seq_one_letter_code
_entity_poly.pdbx_strand_id
1 'polypeptide(L)'
;MKQLLKKLRKYEIMIRKVANNHLQGDYRSIFKGAGLEFDDLRPYQYGDDVRTIEWKVSAKGHGTFVKTFKEDKDQSVYFLLDISGSQDIGEAGRKKIDLGKEIAGVLTLAAIFDGSQAGLISFSDQKEKIILPGKGPKQGVKIIQGIFHHENKSFRTNLKEMFNFALNHIKKRSIIIVISDFIDEGYERPFKALAEKHDLVAIQITDPRESALPSLGIIPVFDKEEGRTTWVNTAFGSFSKKIADTFTVERIHLQEICKKNQINYLNINTKDDIVLPLIELFKRRNRTMKRG
;
A
#
# COMPACT_ATOMS: atom_id res chain seq x y z
N MET A 1 20.83 5.70 11.07
CA MET A 1 20.16 4.41 11.31
C MET A 1 19.55 4.30 12.72
N LYS A 2 20.29 4.39 13.81
CA LYS A 2 19.72 4.26 15.19
C LYS A 2 18.59 5.25 15.50
N GLN A 3 18.75 6.53 15.15
CA GLN A 3 17.71 7.56 15.35
C GLN A 3 16.46 7.28 14.50
N LEU A 4 16.63 6.87 13.24
CA LEU A 4 15.54 6.51 12.36
C LEU A 4 14.75 5.32 12.91
N LEU A 5 15.43 4.23 13.28
CA LEU A 5 14.77 3.07 13.91
C LEU A 5 14.02 3.45 15.19
N LYS A 6 14.58 4.39 15.99
CA LYS A 6 13.90 4.90 17.18
C LYS A 6 12.62 5.68 16.82
N LYS A 7 12.65 6.50 15.75
CA LYS A 7 11.48 7.23 15.23
C LYS A 7 10.41 6.26 14.73
N LEU A 8 10.77 5.31 13.88
CA LEU A 8 9.84 4.31 13.33
C LEU A 8 9.22 3.45 14.45
N ARG A 9 9.99 3.03 15.43
CA ARG A 9 9.49 2.31 16.60
C ARG A 9 8.51 3.14 17.44
N LYS A 10 8.77 4.43 17.61
CA LYS A 10 7.84 5.32 18.30
C LYS A 10 6.48 5.34 17.61
N TYR A 11 6.45 5.49 16.28
CA TYR A 11 5.21 5.48 15.51
C TYR A 11 4.51 4.11 15.54
N GLU A 12 5.26 3.03 15.41
CA GLU A 12 4.72 1.67 15.54
C GLU A 12 4.03 1.48 16.91
N ILE A 13 4.68 1.90 18.01
CA ILE A 13 4.11 1.85 19.35
C ILE A 13 2.84 2.72 19.48
N MET A 14 2.83 3.91 18.86
CA MET A 14 1.65 4.79 18.88
C MET A 14 0.47 4.15 18.15
N ILE A 15 0.70 3.63 16.94
CA ILE A 15 -0.33 2.90 16.17
C ILE A 15 -0.88 1.74 16.98
N ARG A 16 -0.01 0.95 17.61
CA ARG A 16 -0.41 -0.18 18.47
C ARG A 16 -1.22 0.24 19.69
N LYS A 17 -0.77 1.27 20.41
CA LYS A 17 -1.49 1.76 21.60
C LYS A 17 -2.91 2.19 21.27
N VAL A 18 -3.09 2.96 20.20
CA VAL A 18 -4.41 3.43 19.80
C VAL A 18 -5.27 2.27 19.28
N ALA A 19 -4.68 1.33 18.56
CA ALA A 19 -5.38 0.12 18.13
C ALA A 19 -5.81 -0.75 19.32
N ASN A 20 -4.95 -0.93 20.33
CA ASN A 20 -5.24 -1.74 21.51
C ASN A 20 -6.23 -1.07 22.50
N ASN A 21 -6.18 0.26 22.69
CA ASN A 21 -7.07 0.96 23.63
C ASN A 21 -8.54 0.97 23.19
N HIS A 22 -8.81 0.73 21.90
CA HIS A 22 -10.18 0.67 21.39
C HIS A 22 -10.69 -0.72 21.02
N LEU A 23 -9.78 -1.72 20.94
CA LEU A 23 -10.11 -3.01 20.34
C LEU A 23 -9.15 -4.10 20.89
N GLN A 24 -9.45 -4.68 22.06
CA GLN A 24 -8.82 -5.96 22.45
C GLN A 24 -9.12 -7.00 21.35
N GLY A 25 -8.16 -7.27 20.50
CA GLY A 25 -8.24 -8.28 19.43
C GLY A 25 -8.08 -7.82 17.98
N ASP A 26 -8.34 -6.56 17.66
CA ASP A 26 -8.50 -6.13 16.25
C ASP A 26 -7.19 -5.67 15.54
N TYR A 27 -6.09 -5.44 16.25
CA TYR A 27 -4.83 -5.06 15.59
C TYR A 27 -4.22 -6.18 14.74
N ARG A 28 -4.40 -7.42 15.18
CA ARG A 28 -3.99 -8.61 14.40
C ARG A 28 -4.72 -8.75 13.06
N SER A 29 -5.86 -8.09 12.93
CA SER A 29 -6.70 -8.13 11.74
C SER A 29 -6.21 -7.22 10.59
N ILE A 30 -5.25 -6.30 10.81
CA ILE A 30 -4.72 -5.43 9.76
C ILE A 30 -4.06 -6.23 8.64
N PHE A 31 -3.28 -7.23 9.04
CA PHE A 31 -2.56 -8.12 8.15
C PHE A 31 -3.21 -9.51 8.04
N LYS A 32 -4.41 -9.68 8.60
CA LYS A 32 -5.28 -10.81 8.31
C LYS A 32 -6.08 -10.45 7.07
N GLY A 33 -5.78 -11.09 5.95
CA GLY A 33 -6.64 -11.05 4.77
C GLY A 33 -7.85 -11.95 4.97
N ALA A 34 -8.84 -11.84 4.11
CA ALA A 34 -9.96 -12.78 4.00
C ALA A 34 -9.53 -14.15 3.46
N GLY A 35 -8.28 -14.55 3.66
CA GLY A 35 -7.70 -15.81 3.22
C GLY A 35 -8.05 -16.91 4.22
N LEU A 36 -9.25 -17.46 4.08
CA LEU A 36 -9.53 -18.80 4.59
C LEU A 36 -8.93 -19.78 3.58
N GLU A 37 -7.81 -20.42 3.91
CA GLU A 37 -7.34 -21.58 3.15
C GLU A 37 -8.20 -22.80 3.51
N PHE A 38 -8.57 -23.58 2.49
CA PHE A 38 -9.19 -24.88 2.70
C PHE A 38 -8.23 -25.75 3.56
N ASP A 39 -8.71 -26.16 4.72
CA ASP A 39 -7.93 -27.00 5.65
C ASP A 39 -8.24 -28.47 5.42
N ASP A 40 -9.51 -28.88 5.57
CA ASP A 40 -9.92 -30.27 5.48
C ASP A 40 -11.44 -30.39 5.20
N LEU A 41 -11.89 -31.61 5.04
CA LEU A 41 -13.30 -31.99 4.97
C LEU A 41 -13.68 -32.73 6.25
N ARG A 42 -14.69 -32.24 6.96
CA ARG A 42 -15.28 -32.99 8.09
C ARG A 42 -16.73 -33.33 7.82
N PRO A 43 -17.25 -34.35 8.48
CA PRO A 43 -18.68 -34.64 8.43
C PRO A 43 -19.51 -33.43 8.89
N TYR A 44 -20.62 -33.19 8.21
CA TYR A 44 -21.60 -32.16 8.55
C TYR A 44 -22.16 -32.41 9.95
N GLN A 45 -22.25 -31.37 10.76
CA GLN A 45 -22.92 -31.37 12.05
C GLN A 45 -24.10 -30.40 12.02
N TYR A 46 -25.14 -30.70 12.78
CA TYR A 46 -26.30 -29.84 12.87
C TYR A 46 -25.90 -28.44 13.37
N GLY A 47 -26.23 -27.40 12.58
CA GLY A 47 -25.80 -26.02 12.85
C GLY A 47 -24.67 -25.50 11.96
N ASP A 48 -24.05 -26.33 11.15
CA ASP A 48 -23.05 -25.89 10.17
C ASP A 48 -23.70 -25.08 9.03
N ASP A 49 -22.97 -24.09 8.53
CA ASP A 49 -23.43 -23.29 7.37
C ASP A 49 -23.50 -24.19 6.11
N VAL A 50 -24.70 -24.37 5.58
CA VAL A 50 -24.96 -25.17 4.38
C VAL A 50 -24.17 -24.72 3.14
N ARG A 51 -23.73 -23.46 3.12
CA ARG A 51 -22.87 -22.91 2.05
C ARG A 51 -21.47 -23.50 2.03
N THR A 52 -21.03 -24.06 3.16
CA THR A 52 -19.71 -24.72 3.25
C THR A 52 -19.72 -26.19 2.86
N ILE A 53 -20.88 -26.76 2.49
CA ILE A 53 -20.99 -28.15 2.05
C ILE A 53 -20.24 -28.36 0.73
N GLU A 54 -19.34 -29.36 0.72
CA GLU A 54 -18.66 -29.80 -0.51
C GLU A 54 -19.52 -30.85 -1.22
N TRP A 55 -20.42 -30.38 -2.08
CA TRP A 55 -21.38 -31.23 -2.79
C TRP A 55 -20.76 -32.30 -3.67
N LYS A 56 -19.57 -32.04 -4.26
CA LYS A 56 -18.87 -33.04 -5.10
C LYS A 56 -18.39 -34.26 -4.33
N VAL A 57 -17.98 -34.06 -3.09
CA VAL A 57 -17.55 -35.16 -2.21
C VAL A 57 -18.75 -35.83 -1.56
N SER A 58 -19.71 -35.05 -1.09
CA SER A 58 -20.95 -35.54 -0.50
C SER A 58 -21.76 -36.42 -1.45
N ALA A 59 -21.76 -36.10 -2.75
CA ALA A 59 -22.45 -36.89 -3.79
C ALA A 59 -21.84 -38.30 -4.02
N LYS A 60 -20.64 -38.59 -3.49
CA LYS A 60 -20.02 -39.91 -3.60
C LYS A 60 -20.54 -40.96 -2.59
N GLY A 61 -21.55 -40.61 -1.79
CA GLY A 61 -22.30 -41.57 -0.96
C GLY A 61 -21.71 -41.89 0.42
N HIS A 62 -20.69 -41.13 0.87
CA HIS A 62 -20.05 -41.34 2.18
C HIS A 62 -20.54 -40.36 3.26
N GLY A 63 -21.69 -39.72 3.07
CA GLY A 63 -22.25 -38.70 3.97
C GLY A 63 -22.05 -37.28 3.49
N THR A 64 -22.62 -36.31 4.24
CA THR A 64 -22.48 -34.88 3.92
C THR A 64 -21.23 -34.35 4.55
N PHE A 65 -20.35 -33.71 3.76
CA PHE A 65 -19.10 -33.13 4.20
C PHE A 65 -19.11 -31.62 4.05
N VAL A 66 -18.56 -30.93 5.04
CA VAL A 66 -18.34 -29.47 5.03
C VAL A 66 -16.86 -29.16 4.93
N LYS A 67 -16.54 -28.11 4.21
CA LYS A 67 -15.18 -27.55 4.14
C LYS A 67 -14.85 -26.88 5.47
N THR A 68 -13.78 -27.32 6.11
CA THR A 68 -13.15 -26.55 7.18
C THR A 68 -12.10 -25.63 6.59
N PHE A 69 -12.06 -24.43 7.11
CA PHE A 69 -11.10 -23.42 6.69
C PHE A 69 -10.21 -23.06 7.87
N LYS A 70 -8.91 -22.98 7.61
CA LYS A 70 -7.92 -22.52 8.56
C LYS A 70 -7.52 -21.11 8.21
N GLU A 71 -7.45 -20.23 9.20
CA GLU A 71 -6.81 -18.92 8.98
C GLU A 71 -5.38 -19.16 8.50
N ASP A 72 -5.02 -18.69 7.31
CA ASP A 72 -3.64 -18.72 6.83
C ASP A 72 -2.81 -17.82 7.74
N LYS A 73 -2.14 -18.44 8.72
CA LYS A 73 -1.23 -17.73 9.64
C LYS A 73 0.01 -17.18 8.95
N ASP A 74 0.25 -17.55 7.70
CA ASP A 74 1.43 -17.22 6.93
C ASP A 74 1.18 -16.19 5.84
N GLN A 75 0.33 -15.19 6.16
CA GLN A 75 0.02 -14.15 5.21
C GLN A 75 1.25 -13.31 4.85
N SER A 76 1.49 -13.16 3.55
CA SER A 76 2.55 -12.31 3.01
C SER A 76 2.02 -10.90 2.78
N VAL A 77 2.79 -9.92 3.22
CA VAL A 77 2.54 -8.49 3.00
C VAL A 77 3.65 -7.96 2.10
N TYR A 78 3.30 -7.40 0.96
CA TYR A 78 4.26 -6.75 0.06
C TYR A 78 4.06 -5.24 0.09
N PHE A 79 5.15 -4.53 0.30
CA PHE A 79 5.20 -3.08 0.16
C PHE A 79 5.74 -2.76 -1.24
N LEU A 80 4.90 -2.14 -2.08
CA LEU A 80 5.28 -1.58 -3.37
C LEU A 80 5.53 -0.10 -3.15
N LEU A 81 6.80 0.30 -3.14
CA LEU A 81 7.22 1.67 -2.85
C LEU A 81 7.73 2.36 -4.11
N ASP A 82 7.02 3.38 -4.52
CA ASP A 82 7.44 4.28 -5.58
C ASP A 82 8.56 5.21 -5.08
N ILE A 83 9.68 5.18 -5.78
CA ILE A 83 10.85 6.01 -5.50
C ILE A 83 11.28 6.83 -6.72
N SER A 84 10.37 7.07 -7.65
CA SER A 84 10.57 7.89 -8.85
C SER A 84 10.85 9.37 -8.52
N GLY A 85 11.18 10.14 -9.53
CA GLY A 85 11.50 11.57 -9.41
C GLY A 85 10.33 12.43 -8.98
N SER A 86 9.10 12.03 -9.33
CA SER A 86 7.85 12.70 -8.91
C SER A 86 7.69 12.72 -7.38
N GLN A 87 8.29 11.75 -6.68
CA GLN A 87 8.27 11.69 -5.21
C GLN A 87 9.22 12.70 -4.53
N ASP A 88 10.06 13.43 -5.28
CA ASP A 88 11.03 14.38 -4.70
C ASP A 88 10.45 15.79 -4.46
N ILE A 89 9.12 15.90 -4.44
CA ILE A 89 8.39 17.14 -4.12
C ILE A 89 8.13 17.21 -2.61
N GLY A 90 8.31 18.40 -2.04
CA GLY A 90 8.07 18.67 -0.61
C GLY A 90 9.14 19.54 0.03
N GLU A 91 9.03 19.80 1.34
CA GLU A 91 10.03 20.51 2.13
C GLU A 91 11.25 19.62 2.38
N ALA A 92 12.42 20.25 2.53
CA ALA A 92 13.62 19.51 2.88
C ALA A 92 13.41 18.64 4.14
N GLY A 93 13.68 17.34 4.03
CA GLY A 93 13.44 16.35 5.09
C GLY A 93 11.97 15.95 5.30
N ARG A 94 11.05 16.41 4.44
CA ARG A 94 9.63 16.05 4.47
C ARG A 94 9.01 15.98 3.06
N LYS A 95 9.77 15.46 2.13
CA LYS A 95 9.32 15.21 0.75
C LYS A 95 8.35 14.02 0.71
N LYS A 96 7.61 13.87 -0.39
CA LYS A 96 6.75 12.69 -0.60
C LYS A 96 7.54 11.39 -0.43
N ILE A 97 8.76 11.32 -0.99
CA ILE A 97 9.64 10.14 -0.84
C ILE A 97 9.99 9.85 0.62
N ASP A 98 10.27 10.89 1.43
CA ASP A 98 10.61 10.71 2.85
C ASP A 98 9.41 10.16 3.61
N LEU A 99 8.22 10.69 3.33
CA LEU A 99 6.96 10.25 3.91
C LEU A 99 6.63 8.80 3.49
N GLY A 100 6.79 8.48 2.20
CA GLY A 100 6.59 7.12 1.68
C GLY A 100 7.50 6.10 2.34
N LYS A 101 8.78 6.43 2.48
CA LYS A 101 9.76 5.60 3.20
C LYS A 101 9.39 5.42 4.68
N GLU A 102 8.91 6.48 5.32
CA GLU A 102 8.49 6.44 6.72
C GLU A 102 7.26 5.55 6.91
N ILE A 103 6.24 5.69 6.07
CA ILE A 103 5.02 4.85 6.07
C ILE A 103 5.40 3.39 5.83
N ALA A 104 6.18 3.09 4.78
CA ALA A 104 6.62 1.73 4.48
C ALA A 104 7.41 1.11 5.65
N GLY A 105 8.28 1.88 6.29
CA GLY A 105 9.05 1.44 7.45
C GLY A 105 8.19 1.12 8.68
N VAL A 106 7.23 1.98 8.98
CA VAL A 106 6.30 1.79 10.11
C VAL A 106 5.42 0.57 9.89
N LEU A 107 4.85 0.43 8.69
CA LEU A 107 4.00 -0.70 8.34
C LEU A 107 4.79 -2.02 8.27
N THR A 108 6.05 -1.98 7.84
CA THR A 108 6.95 -3.14 7.91
C THR A 108 7.15 -3.62 9.35
N LEU A 109 7.44 -2.70 10.28
CA LEU A 109 7.58 -3.07 11.69
C LEU A 109 6.30 -3.65 12.26
N ALA A 110 5.16 -3.05 11.92
CA ALA A 110 3.85 -3.52 12.34
C ALA A 110 3.56 -4.95 11.81
N ALA A 111 3.82 -5.22 10.52
CA ALA A 111 3.64 -6.54 9.91
C ALA A 111 4.54 -7.61 10.54
N ILE A 112 5.82 -7.30 10.73
CA ILE A 112 6.78 -8.21 11.38
C ILE A 112 6.39 -8.50 12.83
N PHE A 113 5.92 -7.49 13.55
CA PHE A 113 5.48 -7.66 14.94
C PHE A 113 4.22 -8.54 15.04
N ASP A 114 3.32 -8.46 14.07
CA ASP A 114 2.12 -9.29 13.97
C ASP A 114 2.43 -10.74 13.53
N GLY A 115 3.70 -11.06 13.23
CA GLY A 115 4.14 -12.37 12.77
C GLY A 115 3.97 -12.63 11.29
N SER A 116 3.53 -11.63 10.52
CA SER A 116 3.36 -11.73 9.07
C SER A 116 4.70 -11.81 8.34
N GLN A 117 4.70 -12.39 7.15
CA GLN A 117 5.84 -12.32 6.24
C GLN A 117 5.82 -10.96 5.53
N ALA A 118 6.91 -10.19 5.59
CA ALA A 118 7.01 -8.90 4.92
C ALA A 118 8.02 -8.94 3.79
N GLY A 119 7.67 -8.36 2.64
CA GLY A 119 8.51 -8.16 1.47
C GLY A 119 8.45 -6.71 0.97
N LEU A 120 9.44 -6.30 0.16
CA LEU A 120 9.54 -4.97 -0.43
C LEU A 120 9.84 -5.07 -1.92
N ILE A 121 9.14 -4.25 -2.70
CA ILE A 121 9.46 -3.96 -4.10
C ILE A 121 9.54 -2.44 -4.22
N SER A 122 10.75 -1.88 -4.32
CA SER A 122 10.93 -0.48 -4.65
C SER A 122 11.19 -0.35 -6.14
N PHE A 123 10.61 0.66 -6.76
CA PHE A 123 10.76 0.84 -8.19
C PHE A 123 10.60 2.30 -8.62
N SER A 124 11.06 2.57 -9.85
CA SER A 124 10.91 3.80 -10.61
C SER A 124 10.20 3.46 -11.94
N ASP A 125 10.79 3.68 -13.09
CA ASP A 125 10.40 3.04 -14.36
C ASP A 125 10.95 1.61 -14.49
N GLN A 126 11.80 1.21 -13.55
CA GLN A 126 12.41 -0.11 -13.46
C GLN A 126 12.42 -0.64 -12.04
N LYS A 127 12.77 -1.92 -11.91
CA LYS A 127 12.94 -2.58 -10.62
C LYS A 127 14.21 -2.07 -9.94
N GLU A 128 14.04 -1.40 -8.83
CA GLU A 128 15.17 -0.83 -8.09
C GLU A 128 15.65 -1.77 -6.98
N LYS A 129 14.75 -2.24 -6.15
CA LYS A 129 15.07 -3.16 -5.05
C LYS A 129 13.95 -4.16 -4.82
N ILE A 130 14.32 -5.44 -4.73
CA ILE A 130 13.39 -6.52 -4.38
C ILE A 130 13.91 -7.23 -3.14
N ILE A 131 13.06 -7.32 -2.12
CA ILE A 131 13.28 -8.12 -0.93
C ILE A 131 12.10 -9.08 -0.80
N LEU A 132 12.36 -10.36 -0.96
CA LEU A 132 11.34 -11.39 -0.86
C LEU A 132 10.76 -11.45 0.57
N PRO A 133 9.50 -11.91 0.73
CA PRO A 133 8.86 -12.03 2.02
C PRO A 133 9.66 -12.92 2.98
N GLY A 134 9.70 -12.49 4.23
CA GLY A 134 10.33 -13.21 5.31
C GLY A 134 9.77 -12.76 6.65
N LYS A 135 10.04 -13.54 7.70
CA LYS A 135 9.56 -13.30 9.06
C LYS A 135 10.65 -12.79 9.99
N GLY A 136 10.20 -12.19 11.06
CA GLY A 136 11.02 -11.86 12.22
C GLY A 136 11.84 -10.57 12.11
N PRO A 137 12.49 -10.15 13.20
CA PRO A 137 13.13 -8.83 13.30
C PRO A 137 14.24 -8.59 12.28
N LYS A 138 14.99 -9.65 11.91
CA LYS A 138 16.05 -9.52 10.89
C LYS A 138 15.50 -9.12 9.52
N GLN A 139 14.33 -9.63 9.15
CA GLN A 139 13.65 -9.27 7.91
C GLN A 139 13.20 -7.81 7.95
N GLY A 140 12.61 -7.36 9.06
CA GLY A 140 12.22 -5.96 9.23
C GLY A 140 13.41 -5.01 9.07
N VAL A 141 14.55 -5.32 9.69
CA VAL A 141 15.78 -4.52 9.54
C VAL A 141 16.27 -4.51 8.08
N LYS A 142 16.25 -5.67 7.40
CA LYS A 142 16.64 -5.79 5.98
C LYS A 142 15.78 -4.90 5.07
N ILE A 143 14.46 -4.89 5.30
CA ILE A 143 13.53 -4.05 4.53
C ILE A 143 13.80 -2.57 4.81
N ILE A 144 13.91 -2.16 6.07
CA ILE A 144 14.20 -0.77 6.45
C ILE A 144 15.53 -0.30 5.83
N GLN A 145 16.56 -1.13 5.88
CA GLN A 145 17.82 -0.82 5.18
C GLN A 145 17.62 -0.67 3.67
N GLY A 146 16.83 -1.56 3.06
CA GLY A 146 16.50 -1.50 1.64
C GLY A 146 15.77 -0.21 1.25
N ILE A 147 14.87 0.29 2.12
CA ILE A 147 14.12 1.52 1.90
C ILE A 147 15.01 2.78 2.01
N PHE A 148 15.87 2.85 3.03
CA PHE A 148 16.55 4.10 3.39
C PHE A 148 17.97 4.25 2.84
N HIS A 149 18.62 3.15 2.41
CA HIS A 149 20.00 3.17 1.87
C HIS A 149 20.06 2.83 0.39
N HIS A 150 18.91 2.79 -0.29
CA HIS A 150 18.90 2.56 -1.72
C HIS A 150 19.12 3.87 -2.47
N GLU A 151 20.06 3.87 -3.41
CA GLU A 151 20.26 4.92 -4.40
C GLU A 151 19.48 4.57 -5.66
N ASN A 152 18.65 5.49 -6.13
CA ASN A 152 17.83 5.28 -7.31
C ASN A 152 18.70 5.23 -8.57
N LYS A 153 18.44 4.26 -9.43
CA LYS A 153 19.09 4.15 -10.74
C LYS A 153 18.40 4.98 -11.80
N SER A 154 17.11 5.21 -11.62
CA SER A 154 16.29 6.05 -12.49
C SER A 154 15.37 6.95 -11.68
N PHE A 155 14.99 8.07 -12.29
CA PHE A 155 14.02 9.01 -11.72
C PHE A 155 12.68 8.98 -12.47
N ARG A 156 12.57 8.23 -13.58
CA ARG A 156 11.33 8.11 -14.35
C ARG A 156 10.29 7.28 -13.57
N THR A 157 9.02 7.49 -13.89
CA THR A 157 7.90 6.73 -13.32
C THR A 157 7.33 5.77 -14.37
N ASN A 158 6.95 4.54 -13.96
CA ASN A 158 6.16 3.60 -14.75
C ASN A 158 5.38 2.64 -13.83
N LEU A 159 4.22 3.09 -13.37
CA LEU A 159 3.33 2.31 -12.51
C LEU A 159 2.77 1.08 -13.21
N LYS A 160 2.53 1.18 -14.53
CA LYS A 160 2.06 0.06 -15.34
C LYS A 160 3.02 -1.13 -15.26
N GLU A 161 4.32 -0.88 -15.47
CA GLU A 161 5.34 -1.93 -15.38
C GLU A 161 5.48 -2.48 -13.96
N MET A 162 5.36 -1.63 -12.93
CA MET A 162 5.35 -2.09 -11.55
C MET A 162 4.23 -3.08 -11.28
N PHE A 163 3.01 -2.74 -11.65
CA PHE A 163 1.85 -3.60 -11.38
C PHE A 163 1.92 -4.89 -12.19
N ASN A 164 2.37 -4.84 -13.45
CA ASN A 164 2.63 -6.03 -14.26
C ASN A 164 3.69 -6.92 -13.62
N PHE A 165 4.76 -6.32 -13.12
CA PHE A 165 5.80 -7.06 -12.41
C PHE A 165 5.24 -7.74 -11.15
N ALA A 166 4.48 -7.01 -10.33
CA ALA A 166 3.84 -7.55 -9.12
C ALA A 166 2.90 -8.72 -9.46
N LEU A 167 2.04 -8.59 -10.48
CA LEU A 167 1.14 -9.65 -10.98
C LEU A 167 1.91 -10.93 -11.38
N ASN A 168 3.08 -10.76 -11.99
CA ASN A 168 3.89 -11.86 -12.47
C ASN A 168 4.72 -12.52 -11.36
N HIS A 169 5.12 -11.78 -10.33
CA HIS A 169 6.00 -12.27 -9.27
C HIS A 169 5.26 -12.77 -8.04
N ILE A 170 4.16 -12.12 -7.67
CA ILE A 170 3.39 -12.49 -6.49
C ILE A 170 2.34 -13.51 -6.90
N LYS A 171 2.62 -14.80 -6.65
CA LYS A 171 1.74 -15.90 -7.07
C LYS A 171 0.65 -16.24 -6.05
N LYS A 172 1.00 -16.24 -4.77
CA LYS A 172 0.04 -16.47 -3.69
C LYS A 172 -0.76 -15.22 -3.37
N ARG A 173 -2.03 -15.39 -3.01
CA ARG A 173 -2.85 -14.27 -2.52
C ARG A 173 -2.16 -13.62 -1.33
N SER A 174 -1.93 -12.33 -1.41
CA SER A 174 -1.13 -11.55 -0.46
C SER A 174 -1.81 -10.21 -0.18
N ILE A 175 -1.43 -9.55 0.89
CA ILE A 175 -1.74 -8.14 1.07
C ILE A 175 -0.69 -7.34 0.31
N ILE A 176 -1.12 -6.43 -0.54
CA ILE A 176 -0.21 -5.55 -1.29
C ILE A 176 -0.52 -4.11 -0.91
N ILE A 177 0.46 -3.42 -0.36
CA ILE A 177 0.35 -2.01 0.01
C ILE A 177 1.18 -1.20 -0.97
N VAL A 178 0.50 -0.45 -1.83
CA VAL A 178 1.12 0.45 -2.81
C VAL A 178 1.24 1.83 -2.19
N ILE A 179 2.43 2.41 -2.26
CA ILE A 179 2.75 3.74 -1.72
C ILE A 179 3.34 4.56 -2.87
N SER A 180 2.58 5.51 -3.40
CA SER A 180 2.92 6.33 -4.58
C SER A 180 2.07 7.60 -4.57
N ASP A 181 2.37 8.58 -5.41
CA ASP A 181 1.46 9.69 -5.74
C ASP A 181 0.44 9.31 -6.82
N PHE A 182 0.63 8.15 -7.50
CA PHE A 182 -0.20 7.66 -8.59
C PHE A 182 -0.31 8.61 -9.79
N ILE A 183 0.74 9.41 -10.04
CA ILE A 183 0.84 10.31 -11.18
C ILE A 183 1.53 9.56 -12.32
N ASP A 184 0.74 8.86 -13.13
CA ASP A 184 1.18 8.13 -14.33
C ASP A 184 -0.05 7.73 -15.16
N GLU A 185 0.16 7.32 -16.40
CA GLU A 185 -0.91 6.94 -17.32
C GLU A 185 -0.92 5.44 -17.62
N GLY A 186 -2.10 4.89 -17.89
CA GLY A 186 -2.26 3.52 -18.39
C GLY A 186 -2.00 2.41 -17.40
N TYR A 187 -1.91 2.71 -16.10
CA TYR A 187 -1.71 1.73 -15.04
C TYR A 187 -3.02 1.09 -14.52
N GLU A 188 -4.18 1.64 -14.86
CA GLU A 188 -5.47 1.26 -14.25
C GLU A 188 -5.80 -0.22 -14.48
N ARG A 189 -5.52 -0.72 -15.70
CA ARG A 189 -5.82 -2.11 -16.04
C ARG A 189 -5.02 -3.11 -15.21
N PRO A 190 -3.67 -3.05 -15.14
CA PRO A 190 -2.91 -3.94 -14.27
C PRO A 190 -3.16 -3.69 -12.78
N PHE A 191 -3.50 -2.46 -12.36
CA PHE A 191 -3.88 -2.15 -10.99
C PHE A 191 -5.18 -2.87 -10.56
N LYS A 192 -6.21 -2.86 -11.43
CA LYS A 192 -7.45 -3.61 -11.22
C LYS A 192 -7.20 -5.11 -11.16
N ALA A 193 -6.42 -5.65 -12.10
CA ALA A 193 -6.06 -7.07 -12.11
C ALA A 193 -5.31 -7.49 -10.84
N LEU A 194 -4.47 -6.60 -10.29
CA LEU A 194 -3.79 -6.83 -9.02
C LEU A 194 -4.79 -6.89 -7.85
N ALA A 195 -5.82 -6.04 -7.84
CA ALA A 195 -6.87 -6.04 -6.83
C ALA A 195 -7.76 -7.29 -6.87
N GLU A 196 -8.02 -7.83 -8.06
CA GLU A 196 -8.77 -9.08 -8.22
C GLU A 196 -8.02 -10.29 -7.62
N LYS A 197 -6.69 -10.29 -7.72
CA LYS A 197 -5.85 -11.41 -7.30
C LYS A 197 -5.39 -11.29 -5.84
N HIS A 198 -5.24 -10.09 -5.32
CA HIS A 198 -4.65 -9.80 -4.02
C HIS A 198 -5.54 -8.85 -3.21
N ASP A 199 -5.27 -8.74 -1.92
CA ASP A 199 -5.89 -7.73 -1.06
C ASP A 199 -5.08 -6.42 -1.17
N LEU A 200 -5.63 -5.44 -1.89
CA LEU A 200 -4.91 -4.25 -2.28
C LEU A 200 -5.24 -3.05 -1.40
N VAL A 201 -4.19 -2.36 -0.97
CA VAL A 201 -4.25 -1.09 -0.26
C VAL A 201 -3.48 -0.05 -1.07
N ALA A 202 -4.12 1.06 -1.41
CA ALA A 202 -3.50 2.19 -2.09
C ALA A 202 -3.30 3.34 -1.09
N ILE A 203 -2.05 3.72 -0.86
CA ILE A 203 -1.69 4.89 -0.06
C ILE A 203 -1.13 5.94 -1.01
N GLN A 204 -1.96 6.94 -1.31
CA GLN A 204 -1.56 8.06 -2.13
C GLN A 204 -0.87 9.11 -1.26
N ILE A 205 0.30 9.58 -1.70
CA ILE A 205 1.03 10.67 -1.06
C ILE A 205 0.89 11.93 -1.91
N THR A 206 0.50 13.03 -1.27
CA THR A 206 0.31 14.32 -1.92
C THR A 206 1.10 15.41 -1.19
N ASP A 207 1.45 16.47 -1.91
CA ASP A 207 2.06 17.67 -1.34
C ASP A 207 1.25 18.92 -1.73
N PRO A 208 1.02 19.89 -0.84
CA PRO A 208 0.29 21.12 -1.16
C PRO A 208 0.88 21.92 -2.32
N ARG A 209 2.19 21.76 -2.56
CA ARG A 209 2.89 22.46 -3.67
C ARG A 209 2.49 21.95 -5.04
N GLU A 210 1.92 20.77 -5.15
CA GLU A 210 1.38 20.23 -6.41
C GLU A 210 0.15 21.01 -6.87
N SER A 211 -0.65 21.51 -5.91
CA SER A 211 -1.88 22.25 -6.20
C SER A 211 -1.75 23.76 -6.03
N ALA A 212 -0.70 24.26 -5.37
CA ALA A 212 -0.52 25.66 -5.05
C ALA A 212 0.87 26.15 -5.47
N LEU A 213 1.05 26.37 -6.77
CA LEU A 213 2.26 27.04 -7.26
C LEU A 213 2.23 28.54 -6.87
N PRO A 214 3.25 29.03 -6.17
CA PRO A 214 3.33 30.44 -5.86
C PRO A 214 3.52 31.27 -7.14
N SER A 215 2.93 32.46 -7.16
CA SER A 215 3.11 33.40 -8.27
C SER A 215 4.50 34.04 -8.19
N LEU A 216 5.47 33.44 -8.83
CA LEU A 216 6.89 33.87 -8.83
C LEU A 216 7.33 34.46 -10.18
N GLY A 217 6.41 34.69 -11.11
CA GLY A 217 6.75 35.09 -12.47
C GLY A 217 7.25 33.95 -13.32
N ILE A 218 8.23 34.19 -14.18
CA ILE A 218 8.84 33.18 -15.04
C ILE A 218 9.98 32.51 -14.25
N ILE A 219 9.82 31.22 -13.97
CA ILE A 219 10.81 30.43 -13.22
C ILE A 219 11.29 29.22 -14.03
N PRO A 220 12.55 28.81 -13.87
CA PRO A 220 13.02 27.53 -14.40
C PRO A 220 12.49 26.40 -13.51
N VAL A 221 11.80 25.43 -14.11
CA VAL A 221 11.39 24.20 -13.45
C VAL A 221 12.22 23.06 -14.03
N PHE A 222 12.97 22.40 -13.16
CA PHE A 222 13.75 21.24 -13.53
C PHE A 222 12.92 19.97 -13.42
N ASP A 223 12.67 19.35 -14.56
CA ASP A 223 12.05 18.03 -14.62
C ASP A 223 13.12 16.96 -14.39
N LYS A 224 13.02 16.26 -13.27
CA LYS A 224 13.95 15.19 -12.90
C LYS A 224 13.77 13.93 -13.74
N GLU A 225 12.57 13.68 -14.24
CA GLU A 225 12.27 12.50 -15.04
C GLU A 225 12.85 12.61 -16.45
N GLU A 226 12.74 13.79 -17.05
CA GLU A 226 13.28 14.06 -18.40
C GLU A 226 14.69 14.66 -18.37
N GLY A 227 15.17 15.10 -17.20
CA GLY A 227 16.49 15.71 -17.04
C GLY A 227 16.63 17.06 -17.72
N ARG A 228 15.53 17.76 -17.97
CA ARG A 228 15.51 19.07 -18.68
C ARG A 228 14.92 20.17 -17.82
N THR A 229 15.37 21.41 -18.09
CA THR A 229 14.80 22.61 -17.49
C THR A 229 13.81 23.25 -18.46
N THR A 230 12.59 23.48 -18.01
CA THR A 230 11.54 24.20 -18.76
C THR A 230 11.20 25.51 -18.05
N TRP A 231 11.14 26.61 -18.79
CA TRP A 231 10.73 27.89 -18.26
C TRP A 231 9.20 27.97 -18.19
N VAL A 232 8.68 28.19 -17.01
CA VAL A 232 7.24 28.21 -16.73
C VAL A 232 6.85 29.57 -16.17
N ASN A 233 5.81 30.18 -16.73
CA ASN A 233 5.27 31.43 -16.21
C ASN A 233 4.17 31.13 -15.19
N THR A 234 4.50 31.32 -13.91
CA THR A 234 3.58 31.09 -12.78
C THR A 234 2.77 32.33 -12.40
N ALA A 235 2.98 33.48 -13.06
CA ALA A 235 2.24 34.70 -12.76
C ALA A 235 0.77 34.66 -13.22
N PHE A 236 0.46 33.83 -14.22
CA PHE A 236 -0.91 33.65 -14.68
C PHE A 236 -1.68 32.69 -13.79
N GLY A 237 -2.65 33.19 -13.03
CA GLY A 237 -3.50 32.38 -12.17
C GLY A 237 -4.24 31.22 -12.87
N SER A 238 -4.46 31.35 -14.20
CA SER A 238 -4.99 30.28 -15.03
C SER A 238 -4.10 29.06 -15.11
N PHE A 239 -2.77 29.20 -15.09
CA PHE A 239 -1.82 28.09 -15.12
C PHE A 239 -1.82 27.32 -13.79
N SER A 240 -1.72 28.04 -12.67
CA SER A 240 -1.79 27.42 -11.33
C SER A 240 -3.12 26.71 -11.12
N LYS A 241 -4.24 27.30 -11.56
CA LYS A 241 -5.56 26.68 -11.49
C LYS A 241 -5.64 25.43 -12.34
N LYS A 242 -5.14 25.44 -13.58
CA LYS A 242 -5.14 24.26 -14.46
C LYS A 242 -4.37 23.09 -13.85
N ILE A 243 -3.21 23.34 -13.25
CA ILE A 243 -2.43 22.32 -12.56
C ILE A 243 -3.21 21.75 -11.37
N ALA A 244 -3.74 22.61 -10.49
CA ALA A 244 -4.54 22.19 -9.34
C ALA A 244 -5.77 21.36 -9.75
N ASP A 245 -6.45 21.75 -10.82
CA ASP A 245 -7.59 21.01 -11.36
C ASP A 245 -7.15 19.63 -11.88
N THR A 246 -6.02 19.52 -12.59
CA THR A 246 -5.49 18.23 -13.06
C THR A 246 -5.21 17.29 -11.89
N PHE A 247 -4.46 17.70 -10.88
CA PHE A 247 -4.19 16.87 -9.70
C PHE A 247 -5.48 16.47 -8.95
N THR A 248 -6.47 17.37 -8.92
CA THR A 248 -7.76 17.08 -8.29
C THR A 248 -8.53 16.02 -9.07
N VAL A 249 -8.57 16.12 -10.39
CA VAL A 249 -9.24 15.15 -11.27
C VAL A 249 -8.58 13.78 -11.16
N GLU A 250 -7.26 13.71 -11.21
CA GLU A 250 -6.52 12.45 -11.07
C GLU A 250 -6.76 11.78 -9.71
N ARG A 251 -6.79 12.57 -8.62
CA ARG A 251 -7.10 12.06 -7.29
C ARG A 251 -8.52 11.49 -7.22
N ILE A 252 -9.52 12.21 -7.76
CA ILE A 252 -10.91 11.74 -7.80
C ILE A 252 -11.00 10.45 -8.63
N HIS A 253 -10.33 10.41 -9.77
CA HIS A 253 -10.30 9.25 -10.64
C HIS A 253 -9.73 8.00 -9.92
N LEU A 254 -8.59 8.14 -9.24
CA LEU A 254 -8.02 7.06 -8.43
C LEU A 254 -8.99 6.60 -7.33
N GLN A 255 -9.65 7.54 -6.62
CA GLN A 255 -10.65 7.21 -5.60
C GLN A 255 -11.81 6.38 -6.17
N GLU A 256 -12.30 6.74 -7.36
CA GLU A 256 -13.37 5.99 -8.03
C GLU A 256 -12.91 4.59 -8.43
N ILE A 257 -11.70 4.45 -8.98
CA ILE A 257 -11.12 3.13 -9.29
C ILE A 257 -11.04 2.29 -8.02
N CYS A 258 -10.53 2.84 -6.94
CA CYS A 258 -10.40 2.13 -5.67
C CYS A 258 -11.76 1.70 -5.13
N LYS A 259 -12.76 2.60 -5.15
CA LYS A 259 -14.12 2.30 -4.69
C LYS A 259 -14.81 1.20 -5.52
N LYS A 260 -14.70 1.27 -6.86
CA LYS A 260 -15.30 0.28 -7.77
C LYS A 260 -14.68 -1.11 -7.62
N ASN A 261 -13.40 -1.20 -7.30
CA ASN A 261 -12.66 -2.46 -7.20
C ASN A 261 -12.39 -2.91 -5.74
N GLN A 262 -13.08 -2.33 -4.76
CA GLN A 262 -12.95 -2.67 -3.32
C GLN A 262 -11.52 -2.52 -2.78
N ILE A 263 -10.74 -1.63 -3.38
CA ILE A 263 -9.38 -1.32 -2.95
C ILE A 263 -9.46 -0.35 -1.75
N ASN A 264 -8.75 -0.68 -0.69
CA ASN A 264 -8.65 0.21 0.46
C ASN A 264 -7.77 1.41 0.10
N TYR A 265 -8.36 2.60 0.10
CA TYR A 265 -7.67 3.83 -0.29
C TYR A 265 -7.45 4.77 0.89
N LEU A 266 -6.25 5.36 0.93
CA LEU A 266 -5.87 6.41 1.87
C LEU A 266 -5.05 7.47 1.14
N ASN A 267 -5.40 8.75 1.35
CA ASN A 267 -4.55 9.87 0.96
C ASN A 267 -3.88 10.45 2.21
N ILE A 268 -2.57 10.70 2.12
CA ILE A 268 -1.77 11.35 3.17
C ILE A 268 -1.01 12.51 2.54
N ASN A 269 -1.18 13.69 3.12
CA ASN A 269 -0.44 14.86 2.70
C ASN A 269 0.89 14.96 3.47
N THR A 270 1.92 15.51 2.83
CA THR A 270 3.25 15.68 3.46
C THR A 270 3.21 16.51 4.74
N LYS A 271 2.19 17.33 4.95
CA LYS A 271 1.99 18.14 6.18
C LYS A 271 1.25 17.38 7.29
N ASP A 272 0.61 16.27 6.98
CA ASP A 272 -0.22 15.52 7.93
C ASP A 272 0.63 14.63 8.85
N ASP A 273 0.07 14.29 10.00
CA ASP A 273 0.56 13.18 10.82
C ASP A 273 0.16 11.85 10.16
N ILE A 274 1.10 10.92 10.07
CA ILE A 274 0.87 9.60 9.45
C ILE A 274 0.07 8.64 10.32
N VAL A 275 0.10 8.83 11.64
CA VAL A 275 -0.40 7.84 12.62
C VAL A 275 -1.92 7.75 12.57
N LEU A 276 -2.61 8.89 12.67
CA LEU A 276 -4.08 8.91 12.70
C LEU A 276 -4.71 8.39 11.41
N PRO A 277 -4.28 8.83 10.20
CA PRO A 277 -4.82 8.31 8.95
C PRO A 277 -4.60 6.80 8.78
N LEU A 278 -3.44 6.28 9.16
CA LEU A 278 -3.17 4.84 9.11
C LEU A 278 -4.08 4.06 10.06
N ILE A 279 -4.30 4.54 11.28
CA ILE A 279 -5.22 3.93 12.23
C ILE A 279 -6.65 3.89 11.67
N GLU A 280 -7.11 4.97 11.07
CA GLU A 280 -8.46 5.03 10.47
C GLU A 280 -8.61 4.08 9.29
N LEU A 281 -7.59 3.97 8.43
CA LEU A 281 -7.55 2.98 7.34
C LEU A 281 -7.76 1.57 7.89
N PHE A 282 -7.04 1.22 8.93
CA PHE A 282 -7.11 -0.11 9.52
C PHE A 282 -8.45 -0.38 10.20
N LYS A 283 -9.01 0.61 10.91
CA LYS A 283 -10.36 0.48 11.50
C LYS A 283 -11.44 0.26 10.43
N ARG A 284 -11.37 0.98 9.30
CA ARG A 284 -12.30 0.79 8.17
C ARG A 284 -12.20 -0.59 7.58
N ARG A 285 -10.98 -1.05 7.31
CA ARG A 285 -10.71 -2.37 6.75
C ARG A 285 -11.29 -3.49 7.63
N ASN A 286 -11.07 -3.44 8.93
CA ASN A 286 -11.62 -4.41 9.88
C ASN A 286 -13.14 -4.48 9.89
N ARG A 287 -13.82 -3.34 9.73
CA ARG A 287 -15.28 -3.30 9.64
C ARG A 287 -15.82 -3.95 8.37
N THR A 288 -15.11 -3.78 7.25
CA THR A 288 -15.49 -4.38 5.97
C THR A 288 -15.34 -5.90 6.00
N MET A 289 -14.29 -6.42 6.61
CA MET A 289 -14.06 -7.87 6.73
C MET A 289 -15.08 -8.57 7.65
N LYS A 290 -15.63 -7.89 8.66
CA LYS A 290 -16.67 -8.46 9.55
C LYS A 290 -18.06 -8.53 8.91
N ARG A 291 -18.29 -7.86 7.78
CA ARG A 291 -19.58 -7.81 7.08
C ARG A 291 -19.68 -8.71 5.85
N GLY A 292 -18.59 -9.28 5.40
CA GLY A 292 -18.51 -10.27 4.31
C GLY A 292 -18.24 -11.67 4.84
#